data_83df79d26f0377361f502bb4269cfa89
#
_entry.id   83df79d26f0377361f502bb4269cfa89
#
_cell.length_a   1.000
_cell.length_b   1.000
_cell.length_c   1.000
_cell.angle_alpha   90.00
_cell.angle_beta   90.00
_cell.angle_gamma   90.00
#
_symmetry.space_group_name_H-M   'P 1'
#
loop_
_entity.id
_entity.type
_entity.pdbx_description
1 polymer ?
#
loop_
_entity_poly.entity_id
_entity_poly.type
_entity_poly.pdbx_seq_one_letter_code
_entity_poly.pdbx_strand_id
1 'polypeptide(L)'
;MKTNVIAKLELEGMHNWPDAKEIFPEVAFLSDMHRHKWFITAKKEVFHDDRDVEFIMFKRDIIDYLLEEYYNNDTRTHEFGAKSCEMLAKEIMEAFGCCYVSVFEDNENGAEVYN
;
A
#
# COMPACT_ATOMS: atom_id res chain seq x y z
N MET A 1 17.39 3.58 -21.84
CA MET A 1 17.17 3.19 -20.45
C MET A 1 15.89 3.83 -19.91
N LYS A 2 15.33 3.27 -18.86
CA LYS A 2 14.16 3.85 -18.17
C LYS A 2 14.58 4.40 -16.82
N THR A 3 13.97 5.52 -16.43
CA THR A 3 14.19 6.14 -15.14
C THR A 3 12.87 6.18 -14.37
N ASN A 4 12.92 5.79 -13.11
CA ASN A 4 11.76 5.87 -12.22
C ASN A 4 12.06 6.76 -11.04
N VAL A 5 11.09 7.55 -10.63
CA VAL A 5 11.08 8.23 -9.35
C VAL A 5 10.41 7.30 -8.33
N ILE A 6 10.97 7.23 -7.13
CA ILE A 6 10.56 6.29 -6.10
C ILE A 6 10.12 7.05 -4.85
N ALA A 7 8.95 6.71 -4.35
CA ALA A 7 8.47 7.17 -3.05
C ALA A 7 8.29 5.97 -2.13
N LYS A 8 8.75 6.12 -0.88
CA LYS A 8 8.58 5.10 0.16
C LYS A 8 7.86 5.72 1.34
N LEU A 9 6.88 5.02 1.87
CA LEU A 9 6.14 5.47 3.04
C LEU A 9 5.83 4.32 3.97
N GLU A 10 5.64 4.67 5.23
CA GLU A 10 5.24 3.74 6.29
C GLU A 10 3.97 4.27 6.94
N LEU A 11 3.08 3.37 7.31
CA LEU A 11 1.89 3.74 8.06
C LEU A 11 1.39 2.56 8.88
N GLU A 12 0.60 2.85 9.91
CA GLU A 12 -0.11 1.82 10.65
C GLU A 12 -1.48 1.60 10.04
N GLY A 13 -1.86 0.35 9.90
CA GLY A 13 -3.14 -0.03 9.34
C GLY A 13 -3.65 -1.35 9.87
N MET A 14 -4.96 -1.49 9.86
CA MET A 14 -5.67 -2.69 10.29
C MET A 14 -6.38 -3.32 9.11
N HIS A 15 -6.40 -4.63 9.07
CA HIS A 15 -7.18 -5.39 8.11
C HIS A 15 -7.52 -6.76 8.69
N ASN A 16 -8.37 -7.51 7.96
CA ASN A 16 -8.63 -8.90 8.25
C ASN A 16 -8.95 -9.64 6.96
N TRP A 17 -8.81 -10.95 7.01
CA TRP A 17 -9.24 -11.82 5.93
C TRP A 17 -10.43 -12.67 6.40
N PRO A 18 -11.68 -12.24 6.14
CA PRO A 18 -12.87 -12.92 6.68
C PRO A 18 -12.96 -14.40 6.32
N ASP A 19 -12.48 -14.79 5.15
CA ASP A 19 -12.57 -16.16 4.64
C ASP A 19 -11.37 -17.04 5.00
N ALA A 20 -10.42 -16.55 5.80
CA ALA A 20 -9.18 -17.28 6.12
C ALA A 20 -9.45 -18.64 6.71
N LYS A 21 -10.37 -18.71 7.66
CA LYS A 21 -10.73 -19.94 8.36
C LYS A 21 -11.21 -21.04 7.42
N GLU A 22 -11.98 -20.67 6.40
CA GLU A 22 -12.57 -21.61 5.46
C GLU A 22 -11.58 -22.03 4.37
N ILE A 23 -10.75 -21.10 3.90
CA ILE A 23 -9.83 -21.34 2.78
C ILE A 23 -8.52 -21.97 3.25
N PHE A 24 -7.91 -21.41 4.32
CA PHE A 24 -6.65 -21.88 4.88
C PHE A 24 -6.75 -21.97 6.40
N PRO A 25 -7.27 -23.10 6.94
CA PRO A 25 -7.46 -23.23 8.40
C PRO A 25 -6.22 -23.00 9.26
N GLU A 26 -5.03 -23.26 8.73
CA GLU A 26 -3.76 -23.03 9.44
C GLU A 26 -3.54 -21.57 9.82
N VAL A 27 -4.18 -20.66 9.08
CA VAL A 27 -4.08 -19.22 9.35
C VAL A 27 -5.44 -18.60 9.68
N ALA A 28 -6.31 -19.39 10.34
CA ALA A 28 -7.64 -18.94 10.72
C ALA A 28 -7.65 -17.65 11.53
N PHE A 29 -6.57 -17.36 12.27
CA PHE A 29 -6.42 -16.13 13.05
C PHE A 29 -6.44 -14.87 12.19
N LEU A 30 -6.17 -14.96 10.88
CA LEU A 30 -6.22 -13.83 9.97
C LEU A 30 -7.65 -13.33 9.75
N SER A 31 -8.68 -14.09 10.15
CA SER A 31 -10.06 -13.64 10.08
C SER A 31 -10.37 -12.56 11.14
N ASP A 32 -9.58 -12.49 12.20
CA ASP A 32 -9.70 -11.45 13.21
C ASP A 32 -8.98 -10.18 12.75
N MET A 33 -9.56 -9.03 13.09
CA MET A 33 -8.94 -7.74 12.77
C MET A 33 -7.57 -7.64 13.44
N HIS A 34 -6.54 -7.31 12.69
CA HIS A 34 -5.17 -7.22 13.20
C HIS A 34 -4.46 -6.01 12.61
N ARG A 35 -3.46 -5.53 13.35
CA ARG A 35 -2.69 -4.34 13.03
C ARG A 35 -1.30 -4.71 12.55
N HIS A 36 -0.86 -4.01 11.48
CA HIS A 36 0.50 -4.09 10.98
C HIS A 36 1.07 -2.69 10.78
N LYS A 37 2.36 -2.59 10.71
CA LYS A 37 3.03 -1.46 10.10
C LYS A 37 3.20 -1.79 8.62
N TRP A 38 2.65 -0.93 7.77
CA TRP A 38 2.61 -1.15 6.32
C TRP A 38 3.73 -0.36 5.68
N PHE A 39 4.51 -1.02 4.82
CA PHE A 39 5.63 -0.44 4.10
C PHE A 39 5.26 -0.43 2.62
N ILE A 40 5.17 0.77 2.07
CA ILE A 40 4.71 0.96 0.69
C ILE A 40 5.82 1.61 -0.11
N THR A 41 6.14 1.04 -1.27
CA THR A 41 7.05 1.62 -2.25
C THR A 41 6.28 1.81 -3.55
N ALA A 42 6.29 3.02 -4.09
CA ALA A 42 5.65 3.35 -5.35
C ALA A 42 6.68 3.93 -6.31
N LYS A 43 6.66 3.47 -7.56
CA LYS A 43 7.57 3.95 -8.60
C LYS A 43 6.76 4.49 -9.77
N LYS A 44 7.19 5.61 -10.29
CA LYS A 44 6.57 6.25 -11.44
C LYS A 44 7.63 6.54 -12.49
N GLU A 45 7.40 6.08 -13.70
CA GLU A 45 8.31 6.33 -14.81
C GLU A 45 8.33 7.80 -15.17
N VAL A 46 9.53 8.34 -15.42
CA VAL A 46 9.73 9.72 -15.80
C VAL A 46 10.45 9.80 -17.14
N PHE A 47 10.27 10.91 -17.85
CA PHE A 47 10.71 11.07 -19.24
C PHE A 47 11.74 12.17 -19.43
N HIS A 48 12.07 12.89 -18.37
CA HIS A 48 13.25 13.79 -18.34
C HIS A 48 13.83 13.81 -16.92
N ASP A 49 15.04 14.29 -16.80
CA ASP A 49 15.86 14.14 -15.59
C ASP A 49 15.70 15.28 -14.57
N ASP A 50 14.93 16.29 -14.89
CA ASP A 50 14.80 17.45 -14.02
C ASP A 50 13.41 17.53 -13.39
N ARG A 51 13.14 16.58 -12.48
CA ARG A 51 11.95 16.58 -11.64
C ARG A 51 10.64 16.53 -12.44
N ASP A 52 10.60 15.69 -13.46
CA ASP A 52 9.35 15.38 -14.18
C ASP A 52 8.23 14.96 -13.21
N VAL A 53 8.61 14.18 -12.20
CA VAL A 53 7.80 13.92 -11.02
C VAL A 53 8.64 14.30 -9.81
N GLU A 54 8.14 15.21 -8.98
CA GLU A 54 8.81 15.61 -7.77
C GLU A 54 8.42 14.62 -6.64
N PHE A 55 9.39 13.91 -6.07
CA PHE A 55 9.09 12.75 -5.21
C PHE A 55 8.49 13.12 -3.85
N ILE A 56 8.75 14.30 -3.30
CA ILE A 56 8.11 14.72 -2.05
C ILE A 56 6.62 14.94 -2.29
N MET A 57 6.26 15.60 -3.38
CA MET A 57 4.86 15.82 -3.76
C MET A 57 4.18 14.50 -4.10
N PHE A 58 4.86 13.62 -4.81
CA PHE A 58 4.34 12.30 -5.15
C PHE A 58 4.04 11.48 -3.89
N LYS A 59 4.99 11.44 -2.96
CA LYS A 59 4.81 10.76 -1.67
C LYS A 59 3.64 11.37 -0.89
N ARG A 60 3.57 12.69 -0.83
CA ARG A 60 2.53 13.41 -0.11
C ARG A 60 1.13 13.12 -0.68
N ASP A 61 1.01 13.05 -1.99
CA ASP A 61 -0.25 12.74 -2.65
C ASP A 61 -0.74 11.33 -2.29
N ILE A 62 0.17 10.36 -2.22
CA ILE A 62 -0.18 9.00 -1.80
C ILE A 62 -0.62 8.98 -0.33
N ILE A 63 0.12 9.68 0.53
CA ILE A 63 -0.23 9.77 1.96
C ILE A 63 -1.62 10.39 2.13
N ASP A 64 -1.89 11.50 1.46
CA ASP A 64 -3.17 12.19 1.56
C ASP A 64 -4.32 11.33 1.04
N TYR A 65 -4.11 10.61 -0.06
CA TYR A 65 -5.09 9.67 -0.59
C TYR A 65 -5.44 8.59 0.43
N LEU A 66 -4.44 7.97 1.05
CA LEU A 66 -4.67 6.89 2.01
C LEU A 66 -5.32 7.41 3.30
N LEU A 67 -4.96 8.61 3.73
CA LEU A 67 -5.62 9.26 4.88
C LEU A 67 -7.11 9.50 4.59
N GLU A 68 -7.42 10.05 3.43
CA GLU A 68 -8.79 10.37 3.05
C GLU A 68 -9.66 9.12 2.92
N GLU A 69 -9.11 8.07 2.29
CA GLU A 69 -9.87 6.85 2.00
C GLU A 69 -10.00 5.92 3.21
N TYR A 70 -9.00 5.86 4.08
CA TYR A 70 -8.90 4.79 5.07
C TYR A 70 -8.73 5.21 6.51
N TYR A 71 -8.27 6.43 6.80
CA TYR A 71 -7.93 6.80 8.16
C TYR A 71 -9.18 6.96 9.03
N ASN A 72 -9.16 6.30 10.19
CA ASN A 72 -10.23 6.42 11.20
C ASN A 72 -9.69 7.16 12.42
N ASN A 73 -10.29 8.31 12.73
CA ASN A 73 -9.86 9.14 13.85
C ASN A 73 -10.09 8.50 15.21
N ASP A 74 -11.08 7.62 15.34
CA ASP A 74 -11.38 6.94 16.60
C ASP A 74 -10.33 5.90 16.95
N THR A 75 -9.88 5.12 15.96
CA THR A 75 -8.85 4.09 16.15
C THR A 75 -7.44 4.64 15.91
N ARG A 76 -7.33 5.82 15.30
CA ARG A 76 -6.06 6.49 14.93
C ARG A 76 -5.18 5.62 14.05
N THR A 77 -5.78 4.91 13.13
CA THR A 77 -5.08 4.07 12.19
C THR A 77 -5.85 4.02 10.87
N HIS A 78 -5.19 3.55 9.82
CA HIS A 78 -5.86 3.26 8.56
C HIS A 78 -6.64 1.97 8.70
N GLU A 79 -7.89 1.95 8.24
CA GLU A 79 -8.71 0.75 8.26
C GLU A 79 -8.92 0.24 6.84
N PHE A 80 -8.15 -0.78 6.48
CA PHE A 80 -8.14 -1.35 5.13
C PHE A 80 -9.23 -2.42 4.92
N GLY A 81 -9.95 -2.78 6.00
CA GLY A 81 -11.01 -3.77 5.90
C GLY A 81 -10.49 -5.12 5.47
N ALA A 82 -11.10 -5.69 4.43
CA ALA A 82 -10.73 -7.00 3.91
C ALA A 82 -9.65 -6.94 2.81
N LYS A 83 -8.95 -5.82 2.65
CA LYS A 83 -7.96 -5.67 1.59
C LYS A 83 -6.68 -6.43 1.91
N SER A 84 -6.20 -7.18 0.94
CA SER A 84 -4.89 -7.81 0.96
C SER A 84 -3.81 -6.81 0.51
N CYS A 85 -2.55 -7.18 0.69
CA CYS A 85 -1.43 -6.39 0.13
C CYS A 85 -1.55 -6.26 -1.38
N GLU A 86 -1.97 -7.31 -2.08
CA GLU A 86 -2.16 -7.29 -3.54
C GLU A 86 -3.21 -6.28 -3.96
N MET A 87 -4.33 -6.26 -3.27
CA MET A 87 -5.43 -5.33 -3.57
C MET A 87 -5.01 -3.88 -3.36
N LEU A 88 -4.33 -3.60 -2.25
CA LEU A 88 -3.88 -2.26 -1.94
C LEU A 88 -2.80 -1.80 -2.93
N ALA A 89 -1.88 -2.68 -3.31
CA ALA A 89 -0.85 -2.36 -4.29
C ALA A 89 -1.45 -1.99 -5.64
N LYS A 90 -2.43 -2.75 -6.12
CA LYS A 90 -3.13 -2.45 -7.38
C LYS A 90 -3.91 -1.14 -7.32
N GLU A 91 -4.56 -0.89 -6.21
CA GLU A 91 -5.33 0.36 -6.01
C GLU A 91 -4.41 1.58 -6.11
N ILE A 92 -3.27 1.55 -5.44
CA ILE A 92 -2.30 2.66 -5.48
C ILE A 92 -1.73 2.82 -6.89
N MET A 93 -1.40 1.71 -7.56
CA MET A 93 -0.88 1.75 -8.92
C MET A 93 -1.88 2.46 -9.87
N GLU A 94 -3.13 2.09 -9.81
CA GLU A 94 -4.17 2.67 -10.67
C GLU A 94 -4.44 4.13 -10.32
N ALA A 95 -4.50 4.46 -9.03
CA ALA A 95 -4.80 5.82 -8.58
C ALA A 95 -3.73 6.83 -9.01
N PHE A 96 -2.47 6.43 -9.07
CA PHE A 96 -1.34 7.33 -9.31
C PHE A 96 -0.61 7.09 -10.63
N GLY A 97 -1.02 6.11 -11.41
CA GLY A 97 -0.34 5.79 -12.68
C GLY A 97 1.09 5.29 -12.46
N CYS A 98 1.31 4.48 -11.43
CA CYS A 98 2.61 3.93 -11.13
C CYS A 98 2.96 2.78 -12.08
N CYS A 99 4.26 2.56 -12.30
CA CYS A 99 4.75 1.38 -13.00
C CYS A 99 5.10 0.23 -12.06
N TYR A 100 5.17 0.50 -10.76
CA TYR A 100 5.47 -0.48 -9.73
C TYR A 100 4.93 0.00 -8.40
N VAL A 101 4.31 -0.90 -7.64
CA VAL A 101 3.95 -0.66 -6.23
C VAL A 101 4.18 -1.95 -5.46
N SER A 102 4.81 -1.84 -4.31
CA SER A 102 4.88 -2.94 -3.34
C SER A 102 4.24 -2.52 -2.03
N VAL A 103 3.60 -3.48 -1.37
CA VAL A 103 2.99 -3.31 -0.05
C VAL A 103 3.42 -4.49 0.82
N PHE A 104 4.11 -4.18 1.91
CA PHE A 104 4.62 -5.18 2.85
C PHE A 104 4.05 -4.95 4.24
N GLU A 105 3.72 -6.04 4.92
CA GLU A 105 3.33 -6.04 6.32
C GLU A 105 4.57 -6.23 7.19
N ASP A 106 4.83 -5.28 8.10
CA ASP A 106 5.95 -5.31 9.04
C ASP A 106 7.32 -5.44 8.35
N ASN A 107 7.39 -5.04 7.10
CA ASN A 107 8.56 -5.19 6.24
C ASN A 107 9.06 -6.64 6.10
N GLU A 108 8.16 -7.59 6.24
CA GLU A 108 8.49 -9.02 6.14
C GLU A 108 7.88 -9.65 4.90
N ASN A 109 6.55 -9.75 4.86
CA ASN A 109 5.82 -10.38 3.76
C ASN A 109 4.92 -9.37 3.08
N GLY A 110 4.70 -9.54 1.80
CA GLY A 110 3.85 -8.62 1.08
C GLY A 110 3.65 -9.02 -0.38
N ALA A 111 3.26 -8.04 -1.16
CA ALA A 111 3.00 -8.22 -2.59
C ALA A 111 3.56 -7.05 -3.38
N GLU A 112 3.85 -7.30 -4.63
CA GLU A 112 4.22 -6.25 -5.58
C GLU A 112 3.41 -6.39 -6.86
N VAL A 113 3.15 -5.27 -7.49
CA VAL A 113 2.50 -5.20 -8.81
C VAL A 113 3.34 -4.31 -9.71
N TYR A 114 3.48 -4.68 -10.97
CA TYR A 114 4.28 -3.92 -11.93
C TYR A 114 3.81 -4.20 -13.36
N ASN A 115 4.14 -3.29 -14.22
CA ASN A 115 3.88 -3.43 -15.66
C ASN A 115 5.12 -3.97 -16.38
#